data_4797895895ef75bb047834cfa11e5da5
#
_entry.id   4797895895ef75bb047834cfa11e5da5
#
_cell.length_a   1.000
_cell.length_b   1.000
_cell.length_c   1.000
_cell.angle_alpha   90.00
_cell.angle_beta   90.00
_cell.angle_gamma   90.00
#
_symmetry.space_group_name_H-M   'P 1'
#
loop_
_entity.id
_entity.type
_entity.pdbx_description
1 polymer ?
#
loop_
_entity_poly.entity_id
_entity_poly.type
_entity_poly.pdbx_seq_one_letter_code
_entity_poly.pdbx_strand_id
1 'polypeptide(L)'
;MIITGCATKPQVNNMTRYAAAPDFYTVRSGDTLSGIAARYGLSYISVAEMNDIAPPYRIYVGQSIRLKNNTTARRTTATQPVTQAAPIQRQTIAISAPTTPAPTTVKTTPKPATTTSAPITPVSTAAGLRWVKPSNGPVLQNYDLAANIKGTRYGGNVGDPVFAAADGQVVYAADGLKEYGNLVLVKHINGYITAYAHNSKLSVKSGQNVTAGQKIAEMGATGTTRTMLEFQVRLDGKPINPTAVLPNN
;
A
#
# COMPACT_ATOMS: atom_id res chain seq x y z
N MET A 1 -43.30 -47.18 22.32
CA MET A 1 -43.15 -46.60 20.97
C MET A 1 -42.43 -45.28 21.14
N ILE A 2 -41.11 -45.25 20.94
CA ILE A 2 -40.22 -44.10 21.19
C ILE A 2 -39.81 -43.51 19.83
N ILE A 3 -40.23 -42.28 19.53
CA ILE A 3 -39.91 -41.57 18.32
C ILE A 3 -38.68 -40.70 18.60
N THR A 4 -37.49 -41.09 18.09
CA THR A 4 -36.27 -40.32 18.14
C THR A 4 -36.28 -39.34 16.96
N GLY A 5 -36.51 -38.05 17.26
CA GLY A 5 -36.40 -36.97 16.27
C GLY A 5 -34.94 -36.52 16.15
N CYS A 6 -34.28 -36.76 15.02
CA CYS A 6 -33.00 -36.16 14.66
C CYS A 6 -33.22 -34.68 14.26
N ALA A 7 -32.82 -33.75 15.15
CA ALA A 7 -32.76 -32.34 14.81
C ALA A 7 -31.50 -32.06 14.00
N THR A 8 -31.63 -31.92 12.70
CA THR A 8 -30.55 -31.45 11.80
C THR A 8 -30.39 -29.95 12.00
N LYS A 9 -29.24 -29.50 12.54
CA LYS A 9 -28.88 -28.09 12.62
C LYS A 9 -28.78 -27.53 11.19
N PRO A 10 -29.42 -26.38 10.86
CA PRO A 10 -29.21 -25.74 9.58
C PRO A 10 -27.75 -25.23 9.52
N GLN A 11 -26.99 -25.74 8.59
CA GLN A 11 -25.69 -25.16 8.21
C GLN A 11 -25.97 -23.84 7.51
N VAL A 12 -25.69 -22.73 8.19
CA VAL A 12 -25.66 -21.40 7.59
C VAL A 12 -24.34 -21.31 6.81
N ASN A 13 -24.34 -21.74 5.56
CA ASN A 13 -23.28 -21.44 4.61
C ASN A 13 -23.37 -19.94 4.30
N ASN A 14 -22.66 -19.13 5.09
CA ASN A 14 -22.47 -17.71 4.84
C ASN A 14 -21.44 -17.55 3.72
N MET A 15 -21.72 -18.09 2.54
CA MET A 15 -21.00 -17.74 1.32
C MET A 15 -21.45 -16.32 0.95
N THR A 16 -20.62 -15.35 1.28
CA THR A 16 -20.67 -14.04 0.62
C THR A 16 -20.54 -14.31 -0.88
N ARG A 17 -21.66 -14.27 -1.61
CA ARG A 17 -21.67 -14.55 -3.05
C ARG A 17 -21.04 -13.38 -3.77
N TYR A 18 -19.71 -13.38 -3.88
CA TYR A 18 -19.06 -12.53 -4.86
C TYR A 18 -19.50 -12.98 -6.26
N ALA A 19 -19.77 -12.03 -7.15
CA ALA A 19 -20.02 -12.36 -8.53
C ALA A 19 -18.84 -13.16 -9.09
N ALA A 20 -19.11 -14.19 -9.88
CA ALA A 20 -18.04 -14.95 -10.52
C ALA A 20 -17.21 -13.99 -11.38
N ALA A 21 -15.91 -13.88 -11.09
CA ALA A 21 -15.03 -12.98 -11.82
C ALA A 21 -14.97 -13.42 -13.30
N PRO A 22 -15.19 -12.52 -14.26
CA PRO A 22 -14.90 -12.79 -15.67
C PRO A 22 -13.39 -12.88 -15.87
N ASP A 23 -12.92 -13.39 -17.00
CA ASP A 23 -11.49 -13.45 -17.29
C ASP A 23 -10.89 -12.05 -17.46
N PHE A 24 -11.66 -11.15 -18.09
CA PHE A 24 -11.32 -9.76 -18.30
C PHE A 24 -12.49 -8.84 -17.95
N TYR A 25 -12.17 -7.67 -17.44
CA TYR A 25 -13.11 -6.60 -17.13
C TYR A 25 -12.71 -5.32 -17.85
N THR A 26 -13.63 -4.69 -18.57
CA THR A 26 -13.41 -3.38 -19.19
C THR A 26 -13.76 -2.27 -18.22
N VAL A 27 -12.78 -1.41 -17.90
CA VAL A 27 -12.90 -0.29 -16.97
C VAL A 27 -13.95 0.71 -17.47
N ARG A 28 -14.86 1.10 -16.61
CA ARG A 28 -15.91 2.11 -16.86
C ARG A 28 -15.61 3.40 -16.13
N SER A 29 -16.29 4.48 -16.51
CA SER A 29 -16.18 5.75 -15.79
C SER A 29 -16.57 5.60 -14.32
N GLY A 30 -15.72 6.11 -13.41
CA GLY A 30 -15.88 5.99 -11.96
C GLY A 30 -15.34 4.70 -11.34
N ASP A 31 -14.85 3.74 -12.13
CA ASP A 31 -14.22 2.54 -11.59
C ASP A 31 -12.83 2.85 -11.00
N THR A 32 -12.51 2.13 -9.93
CA THR A 32 -11.16 2.05 -9.36
C THR A 32 -10.71 0.60 -9.37
N LEU A 33 -9.40 0.35 -9.45
CA LEU A 33 -8.87 -1.01 -9.43
C LEU A 33 -9.30 -1.77 -8.17
N SER A 34 -9.29 -1.09 -7.02
CA SER A 34 -9.76 -1.65 -5.74
C SER A 34 -11.27 -1.96 -5.75
N GLY A 35 -12.09 -1.09 -6.36
CA GLY A 35 -13.53 -1.30 -6.50
C GLY A 35 -13.87 -2.50 -7.40
N ILE A 36 -13.16 -2.63 -8.53
CA ILE A 36 -13.30 -3.79 -9.43
C ILE A 36 -12.90 -5.07 -8.70
N ALA A 37 -11.72 -5.09 -8.05
CA ALA A 37 -11.24 -6.24 -7.31
C ALA A 37 -12.21 -6.66 -6.18
N ALA A 38 -12.70 -5.71 -5.39
CA ALA A 38 -13.64 -5.96 -4.30
C ALA A 38 -14.96 -6.57 -4.77
N ARG A 39 -15.48 -6.14 -5.94
CA ARG A 39 -16.72 -6.68 -6.54
C ARG A 39 -16.65 -8.17 -6.80
N TYR A 40 -15.45 -8.67 -7.10
CA TYR A 40 -15.21 -10.08 -7.42
C TYR A 40 -14.47 -10.83 -6.30
N GLY A 41 -14.28 -10.21 -5.11
CA GLY A 41 -13.59 -10.85 -3.98
C GLY A 41 -12.10 -11.07 -4.21
N LEU A 42 -11.48 -10.28 -5.08
CA LEU A 42 -10.06 -10.36 -5.45
C LEU A 42 -9.22 -9.32 -4.69
N SER A 43 -7.95 -9.63 -4.49
CA SER A 43 -6.98 -8.63 -4.04
C SER A 43 -6.65 -7.68 -5.20
N TYR A 44 -6.84 -6.37 -5.02
CA TYR A 44 -6.48 -5.39 -6.06
C TYR A 44 -4.98 -5.37 -6.36
N ILE A 45 -4.13 -5.75 -5.39
CA ILE A 45 -2.69 -5.89 -5.60
C ILE A 45 -2.42 -7.04 -6.57
N SER A 46 -3.04 -8.21 -6.34
CA SER A 46 -2.89 -9.36 -7.24
C SER A 46 -3.45 -9.04 -8.64
N VAL A 47 -4.55 -8.29 -8.72
CA VAL A 47 -5.08 -7.82 -10.01
C VAL A 47 -4.10 -6.84 -10.67
N ALA A 48 -3.48 -5.93 -9.92
CA ALA A 48 -2.47 -5.00 -10.42
C ALA A 48 -1.24 -5.75 -10.97
N GLU A 49 -0.71 -6.70 -10.21
CA GLU A 49 0.43 -7.53 -10.60
C GLU A 49 0.14 -8.36 -11.86
N MET A 50 -1.06 -8.94 -11.99
CA MET A 50 -1.48 -9.67 -13.19
C MET A 50 -1.57 -8.82 -14.45
N ASN A 51 -1.68 -7.51 -14.30
CA ASN A 51 -1.89 -6.56 -15.39
C ASN A 51 -0.73 -5.57 -15.56
N ASP A 52 0.39 -5.78 -14.88
CA ASP A 52 1.57 -4.90 -14.89
C ASP A 52 1.22 -3.44 -14.55
N ILE A 53 0.23 -3.24 -13.66
CA ILE A 53 -0.22 -1.91 -13.22
C ILE A 53 0.60 -1.51 -12.00
N ALA A 54 1.59 -0.65 -12.22
CA ALA A 54 2.43 -0.10 -11.15
C ALA A 54 1.66 0.89 -10.26
N PRO A 55 2.08 1.07 -8.98
CA PRO A 55 1.58 2.15 -8.15
C PRO A 55 1.72 3.52 -8.85
N PRO A 56 0.76 4.41 -8.75
CA PRO A 56 -0.41 4.43 -7.87
C PRO A 56 -1.66 3.69 -8.40
N TYR A 57 -1.49 2.61 -9.14
CA TYR A 57 -2.55 1.69 -9.63
C TYR A 57 -3.63 2.39 -10.46
N ARG A 58 -3.20 3.34 -11.31
CA ARG A 58 -4.10 4.07 -12.20
C ARG A 58 -4.62 3.16 -13.30
N ILE A 59 -5.94 3.22 -13.50
CA ILE A 59 -6.63 2.55 -14.59
C ILE A 59 -7.38 3.61 -15.41
N TYR A 60 -7.63 3.29 -16.67
CA TYR A 60 -8.24 4.22 -17.62
C TYR A 60 -9.54 3.63 -18.16
N VAL A 61 -10.54 4.47 -18.42
CA VAL A 61 -11.79 4.06 -19.04
C VAL A 61 -11.50 3.36 -20.37
N GLY A 62 -12.10 2.18 -20.57
CA GLY A 62 -11.86 1.32 -21.73
C GLY A 62 -10.68 0.37 -21.58
N GLN A 63 -9.84 0.49 -20.54
CA GLN A 63 -8.76 -0.44 -20.27
C GLN A 63 -9.33 -1.84 -19.94
N SER A 64 -8.73 -2.89 -20.51
CA SER A 64 -9.07 -4.28 -20.18
C SER A 64 -8.21 -4.76 -19.00
N ILE A 65 -8.85 -5.17 -17.92
CA ILE A 65 -8.20 -5.68 -16.70
C ILE A 65 -8.43 -7.18 -16.61
N ARG A 66 -7.37 -7.97 -16.55
CA ARG A 66 -7.41 -9.41 -16.32
C ARG A 66 -7.75 -9.66 -14.84
N LEU A 67 -8.75 -10.50 -14.57
CA LEU A 67 -9.21 -10.83 -13.23
C LEU A 67 -8.94 -12.27 -12.82
N LYS A 68 -8.55 -13.16 -13.77
CA LYS A 68 -8.19 -14.56 -13.48
C LYS A 68 -6.78 -14.87 -13.96
N ASN A 69 -6.05 -15.62 -13.13
CA ASN A 69 -4.79 -16.25 -13.51
C ASN A 69 -5.10 -17.57 -14.24
N ASN A 70 -5.18 -17.52 -15.56
CA ASN A 70 -5.14 -18.75 -16.34
C ASN A 70 -3.69 -19.22 -16.41
N THR A 71 -3.29 -20.11 -15.52
CA THR A 71 -2.02 -20.85 -15.60
C THR A 71 -2.10 -21.89 -16.73
N THR A 72 -2.34 -21.44 -17.96
CA THR A 72 -2.17 -22.30 -19.14
C THR A 72 -1.44 -21.50 -20.19
N ALA A 73 -0.16 -21.88 -20.38
CA ALA A 73 0.69 -21.59 -21.53
C ALA A 73 0.89 -20.10 -21.88
N ARG A 74 2.05 -19.61 -21.49
CA ARG A 74 2.78 -18.50 -22.14
C ARG A 74 2.93 -18.78 -23.64
N ARG A 75 1.92 -18.42 -24.43
CA ARG A 75 2.10 -18.26 -25.86
C ARG A 75 2.70 -16.89 -26.08
N THR A 76 3.99 -16.86 -26.35
CA THR A 76 4.68 -15.76 -27.02
C THR A 76 3.96 -15.48 -28.32
N THR A 77 3.13 -14.45 -28.34
CA THR A 77 2.61 -13.91 -29.59
C THR A 77 3.74 -13.06 -30.18
N ALA A 78 4.35 -13.59 -31.22
CA ALA A 78 5.34 -12.92 -32.03
C ALA A 78 4.79 -11.56 -32.49
N THR A 79 5.56 -10.52 -32.24
CA THR A 79 5.40 -9.18 -32.77
C THR A 79 5.38 -9.26 -34.30
N GLN A 80 4.26 -8.96 -34.93
CA GLN A 80 4.25 -8.66 -36.36
C GLN A 80 4.95 -7.32 -36.58
N PRO A 81 5.86 -7.20 -37.57
CA PRO A 81 6.48 -5.94 -37.86
C PRO A 81 5.47 -4.98 -38.48
N VAL A 82 5.25 -3.86 -37.87
CA VAL A 82 4.50 -2.73 -38.42
C VAL A 82 5.36 -2.15 -39.54
N THR A 83 4.84 -2.23 -40.76
CA THR A 83 5.37 -1.67 -42.00
C THR A 83 5.67 -0.18 -41.83
N GLN A 84 6.85 0.21 -42.29
CA GLN A 84 7.44 1.55 -42.34
C GLN A 84 6.43 2.64 -42.68
N ALA A 85 6.31 3.63 -41.80
CA ALA A 85 5.81 4.96 -42.14
C ALA A 85 7.01 5.85 -42.47
N ALA A 86 6.88 6.63 -43.54
CA ALA A 86 7.91 7.45 -44.16
C ALA A 86 8.57 8.48 -43.22
N PRO A 87 9.81 8.93 -43.50
CA PRO A 87 10.53 9.86 -42.63
C PRO A 87 9.94 11.26 -42.70
N ILE A 88 9.57 11.80 -41.53
CA ILE A 88 9.18 13.20 -41.37
C ILE A 88 10.46 14.03 -41.38
N GLN A 89 10.60 14.90 -42.39
CA GLN A 89 11.70 15.86 -42.49
C GLN A 89 11.66 16.84 -41.30
N ARG A 90 12.76 16.89 -40.56
CA ARG A 90 13.00 17.94 -39.56
C ARG A 90 13.31 19.24 -40.27
N GLN A 91 12.43 20.22 -40.17
CA GLN A 91 12.79 21.60 -40.42
C GLN A 91 13.58 22.15 -39.25
N THR A 92 14.85 22.41 -39.47
CA THR A 92 15.73 23.14 -38.57
C THR A 92 15.40 24.61 -38.63
N ILE A 93 14.79 25.14 -37.53
CA ILE A 93 14.70 26.58 -37.33
C ILE A 93 15.93 26.99 -36.54
N ALA A 94 16.82 27.74 -37.15
CA ALA A 94 17.94 28.37 -36.47
C ALA A 94 17.43 29.52 -35.58
N ILE A 95 17.61 29.39 -34.29
CA ILE A 95 17.41 30.50 -33.34
C ILE A 95 18.77 30.88 -32.79
N SER A 96 19.14 32.13 -33.07
CA SER A 96 20.36 32.79 -32.67
C SER A 96 20.56 32.78 -31.16
N ALA A 97 21.76 32.49 -30.68
CA ALA A 97 22.18 32.52 -29.31
C ALA A 97 22.22 33.95 -28.73
N PRO A 98 21.80 34.17 -27.51
CA PRO A 98 22.28 35.28 -26.69
C PRO A 98 23.40 34.81 -25.75
N THR A 99 24.39 35.64 -25.68
CA THR A 99 25.63 35.65 -24.96
C THR A 99 25.53 35.28 -23.48
N THR A 100 26.44 34.42 -23.04
CA THR A 100 26.74 34.00 -21.68
C THR A 100 27.31 35.14 -20.83
N PRO A 101 26.98 35.23 -19.54
CA PRO A 101 27.94 35.58 -18.49
C PRO A 101 28.35 34.35 -17.69
N ALA A 102 29.64 34.28 -17.37
CA ALA A 102 30.36 33.21 -16.72
C ALA A 102 29.80 32.80 -15.34
N PRO A 103 29.97 31.52 -14.95
CA PRO A 103 29.50 31.05 -13.67
C PRO A 103 30.48 31.38 -12.54
N THR A 104 29.97 32.05 -11.53
CA THR A 104 30.66 32.13 -10.21
C THR A 104 30.48 30.79 -9.50
N THR A 105 31.54 30.06 -9.35
CA THR A 105 31.62 28.82 -8.58
C THR A 105 31.39 29.11 -7.09
N VAL A 106 30.19 28.83 -6.59
CA VAL A 106 29.94 28.65 -5.17
C VAL A 106 30.07 27.17 -4.85
N LYS A 107 31.19 26.81 -4.27
CA LYS A 107 31.50 25.49 -3.76
C LYS A 107 30.70 25.28 -2.47
N THR A 108 29.47 24.77 -2.56
CA THR A 108 28.74 24.32 -1.37
C THR A 108 29.10 22.86 -1.10
N THR A 109 29.99 22.69 -0.14
CA THR A 109 30.25 21.40 0.51
C THR A 109 28.97 20.88 1.13
N PRO A 110 28.56 19.61 0.89
CA PRO A 110 27.43 19.03 1.62
C PRO A 110 27.85 18.89 3.09
N LYS A 111 27.19 19.66 3.96
CA LYS A 111 27.28 19.48 5.41
C LYS A 111 26.73 18.08 5.72
N PRO A 112 27.46 17.21 6.45
CA PRO A 112 26.92 15.95 6.92
C PRO A 112 25.69 16.24 7.77
N ALA A 113 24.55 15.64 7.40
CA ALA A 113 23.36 15.66 8.23
C ALA A 113 23.73 15.01 9.57
N THR A 114 23.67 15.79 10.62
CA THR A 114 23.81 15.34 12.00
C THR A 114 22.78 14.27 12.24
N THR A 115 23.21 13.02 12.36
CA THR A 115 22.41 11.89 12.81
C THR A 115 22.05 12.19 14.26
N THR A 116 20.89 12.81 14.47
CA THR A 116 20.28 12.85 15.80
C THR A 116 20.02 11.41 16.17
N SER A 117 20.80 10.89 17.11
CA SER A 117 20.61 9.58 17.70
C SER A 117 19.18 9.49 18.23
N ALA A 118 18.33 8.76 17.51
CA ALA A 118 16.98 8.46 17.96
C ALA A 118 17.07 7.63 19.25
N PRO A 119 16.15 7.80 20.21
CA PRO A 119 16.09 6.96 21.41
C PRO A 119 16.10 5.49 21.00
N ILE A 120 16.83 4.65 21.74
CA ILE A 120 16.91 3.20 21.50
C ILE A 120 15.53 2.62 21.72
N THR A 121 14.72 2.53 20.66
CA THR A 121 13.43 1.85 20.71
C THR A 121 13.66 0.35 20.82
N PRO A 122 12.87 -0.38 21.64
CA PRO A 122 12.91 -1.83 21.68
C PRO A 122 12.78 -2.40 20.27
N VAL A 123 13.58 -3.41 19.97
CA VAL A 123 13.63 -4.07 18.65
C VAL A 123 13.24 -5.52 18.82
N SER A 124 12.38 -6.05 17.96
CA SER A 124 12.09 -7.46 17.82
C SER A 124 12.59 -7.96 16.46
N THR A 125 13.07 -9.21 16.40
CA THR A 125 13.43 -9.85 15.15
C THR A 125 12.45 -11.00 14.90
N ALA A 126 11.48 -10.76 14.03
CA ALA A 126 10.51 -11.75 13.62
C ALA A 126 10.52 -11.89 12.09
N ALA A 127 10.44 -13.12 11.59
CA ALA A 127 10.45 -13.44 10.16
C ALA A 127 11.63 -12.84 9.38
N GLY A 128 12.82 -12.70 10.01
CA GLY A 128 14.00 -12.10 9.37
C GLY A 128 13.93 -10.58 9.20
N LEU A 129 12.93 -9.91 9.77
CA LEU A 129 12.76 -8.46 9.78
C LEU A 129 13.06 -7.90 11.17
N ARG A 130 13.73 -6.76 11.19
CA ARG A 130 13.87 -5.95 12.40
C ARG A 130 12.59 -5.11 12.56
N TRP A 131 11.86 -5.34 13.64
CA TRP A 131 10.64 -4.62 13.97
C TRP A 131 10.84 -3.58 15.06
N VAL A 132 10.22 -2.43 14.89
CA VAL A 132 10.18 -1.33 15.88
C VAL A 132 8.75 -0.84 16.01
N LYS A 133 8.43 -0.17 17.12
CA LYS A 133 7.11 0.42 17.31
C LYS A 133 6.86 1.54 16.29
N PRO A 134 5.65 1.60 15.70
CA PRO A 134 5.31 2.63 14.73
C PRO A 134 5.00 3.99 15.39
N SER A 135 4.75 4.02 16.70
CA SER A 135 4.45 5.20 17.48
C SER A 135 4.93 5.04 18.92
N ASN A 136 5.29 6.15 19.56
CA ASN A 136 5.63 6.22 20.98
C ASN A 136 4.39 6.49 21.87
N GLY A 137 3.22 6.68 21.26
CA GLY A 137 1.97 6.94 21.97
C GLY A 137 1.42 5.73 22.73
N PRO A 138 0.53 5.96 23.70
CA PRO A 138 -0.12 4.88 24.43
C PRO A 138 -1.03 4.05 23.51
N VAL A 139 -1.15 2.76 23.79
CA VAL A 139 -2.13 1.91 23.11
C VAL A 139 -3.53 2.26 23.61
N LEU A 140 -4.38 2.69 22.70
CA LEU A 140 -5.79 3.00 22.96
C LEU A 140 -6.67 1.76 22.80
N GLN A 141 -6.32 0.92 21.82
CA GLN A 141 -7.11 -0.26 21.48
C GLN A 141 -6.20 -1.31 20.83
N ASN A 142 -6.32 -2.54 21.30
CA ASN A 142 -5.60 -3.67 20.74
C ASN A 142 -6.34 -4.28 19.56
N TYR A 143 -5.60 -5.06 18.77
CA TYR A 143 -6.15 -5.90 17.72
C TYR A 143 -7.21 -6.85 18.29
N ASP A 144 -8.42 -6.86 17.68
CA ASP A 144 -9.54 -7.74 18.02
C ASP A 144 -10.43 -7.93 16.79
N LEU A 145 -10.30 -9.08 16.14
CA LEU A 145 -11.11 -9.39 14.95
C LEU A 145 -12.60 -9.60 15.26
N ALA A 146 -12.94 -10.03 16.48
CA ALA A 146 -14.32 -10.20 16.88
C ALA A 146 -15.05 -8.86 16.96
N ALA A 147 -14.32 -7.81 17.39
CA ALA A 147 -14.77 -6.42 17.39
C ALA A 147 -14.50 -5.68 16.07
N ASN A 148 -14.07 -6.37 15.00
CA ASN A 148 -13.67 -5.80 13.69
C ASN A 148 -12.50 -4.81 13.77
N ILE A 149 -11.63 -4.94 14.79
CA ILE A 149 -10.43 -4.13 14.97
C ILE A 149 -9.25 -4.89 14.36
N LYS A 150 -8.81 -4.44 13.18
CA LYS A 150 -7.82 -5.14 12.35
C LYS A 150 -6.37 -4.78 12.69
N GLY A 151 -6.15 -3.92 13.68
CA GLY A 151 -4.82 -3.43 14.06
C GLY A 151 -4.78 -2.94 15.48
N THR A 152 -3.67 -2.33 15.87
CA THR A 152 -3.49 -1.63 17.16
C THR A 152 -3.67 -0.14 16.93
N ARG A 153 -4.43 0.52 17.77
CA ARG A 153 -4.63 1.98 17.75
C ARG A 153 -3.77 2.65 18.79
N TYR A 154 -2.95 3.59 18.37
CA TYR A 154 -2.08 4.39 19.22
C TYR A 154 -2.64 5.79 19.35
N GLY A 155 -2.64 6.33 20.58
CA GLY A 155 -3.01 7.72 20.87
C GLY A 155 -1.83 8.66 20.71
N GLY A 156 -2.14 9.95 20.58
CA GLY A 156 -1.15 11.00 20.48
C GLY A 156 -1.78 12.32 20.05
N ASN A 157 -0.93 13.28 19.67
CA ASN A 157 -1.32 14.57 19.17
C ASN A 157 -1.20 14.64 17.64
N VAL A 158 -1.92 15.57 17.02
CA VAL A 158 -1.74 15.86 15.61
C VAL A 158 -0.29 16.32 15.38
N GLY A 159 0.40 15.69 14.41
CA GLY A 159 1.79 15.98 14.11
C GLY A 159 2.81 15.06 14.79
N ASP A 160 2.40 14.22 15.75
CA ASP A 160 3.30 13.24 16.35
C ASP A 160 3.88 12.31 15.27
N PRO A 161 5.19 11.96 15.36
CA PRO A 161 5.84 11.18 14.32
C PRO A 161 5.32 9.75 14.26
N VAL A 162 5.10 9.28 13.03
CA VAL A 162 4.78 7.90 12.71
C VAL A 162 5.97 7.28 11.98
N PHE A 163 6.40 6.11 12.46
CA PHE A 163 7.61 5.44 11.98
C PHE A 163 7.30 4.15 11.22
N ALA A 164 8.11 3.84 10.22
CA ALA A 164 8.07 2.53 9.55
C ALA A 164 8.43 1.44 10.57
N ALA A 165 7.57 0.46 10.74
CA ALA A 165 7.77 -0.61 11.73
C ALA A 165 8.86 -1.60 11.33
N ALA A 166 9.17 -1.72 10.04
CA ALA A 166 10.25 -2.56 9.50
C ALA A 166 10.73 -1.99 8.16
N ASP A 167 11.89 -2.52 7.68
CA ASP A 167 12.41 -2.20 6.36
C ASP A 167 11.45 -2.65 5.27
N GLY A 168 11.27 -1.85 4.22
CA GLY A 168 10.38 -2.19 3.12
C GLY A 168 10.25 -1.12 2.07
N GLN A 169 9.30 -1.33 1.16
CA GLN A 169 8.95 -0.38 0.11
C GLN A 169 7.54 0.14 0.31
N VAL A 170 7.37 1.45 0.21
CA VAL A 170 6.05 2.09 0.23
C VAL A 170 5.31 1.71 -1.06
N VAL A 171 4.23 0.97 -0.93
CA VAL A 171 3.38 0.56 -2.06
C VAL A 171 2.16 1.46 -2.23
N TYR A 172 1.83 2.24 -1.20
CA TYR A 172 0.75 3.23 -1.24
C TYR A 172 1.04 4.37 -0.26
N ALA A 173 0.81 5.62 -0.69
CA ALA A 173 0.90 6.82 0.14
C ALA A 173 -0.07 7.88 -0.43
N ALA A 174 -1.31 7.89 0.03
CA ALA A 174 -2.38 8.81 -0.41
C ALA A 174 -3.61 8.78 0.52
N ASP A 175 -4.62 9.61 0.20
CA ASP A 175 -5.90 9.77 0.90
C ASP A 175 -7.10 9.10 0.19
N GLY A 176 -6.84 8.23 -0.79
CA GLY A 176 -7.87 7.64 -1.66
C GLY A 176 -8.86 6.68 -0.98
N LEU A 177 -8.60 6.25 0.26
CA LEU A 177 -9.44 5.31 1.02
C LEU A 177 -10.07 6.04 2.23
N LYS A 178 -11.32 6.49 2.08
CA LYS A 178 -12.03 7.33 3.07
C LYS A 178 -12.00 6.78 4.50
N GLU A 179 -12.12 5.45 4.66
CA GLU A 179 -12.11 4.79 5.97
C GLU A 179 -10.75 4.87 6.69
N TYR A 180 -9.65 5.05 5.94
CA TYR A 180 -8.29 5.10 6.48
C TYR A 180 -7.71 6.52 6.47
N GLY A 181 -8.39 7.48 5.80
CA GLY A 181 -7.86 8.82 5.60
C GLY A 181 -6.52 8.81 4.87
N ASN A 182 -5.58 9.62 5.30
CA ASN A 182 -4.21 9.59 4.77
C ASN A 182 -3.51 8.30 5.23
N LEU A 183 -3.24 7.43 4.27
CA LEU A 183 -2.75 6.07 4.49
C LEU A 183 -1.37 5.87 3.86
N VAL A 184 -0.47 5.22 4.60
CA VAL A 184 0.76 4.64 4.07
C VAL A 184 0.65 3.11 4.16
N LEU A 185 0.99 2.41 3.07
CA LEU A 185 1.21 0.96 3.08
C LEU A 185 2.65 0.68 2.74
N VAL A 186 3.31 -0.12 3.56
CA VAL A 186 4.69 -0.57 3.32
C VAL A 186 4.68 -2.08 3.11
N LYS A 187 5.23 -2.53 1.99
CA LYS A 187 5.45 -3.95 1.68
C LYS A 187 6.84 -4.33 2.18
N HIS A 188 6.90 -5.41 2.93
CA HIS A 188 8.12 -5.99 3.48
C HIS A 188 8.42 -7.35 2.79
N ILE A 189 9.52 -7.98 3.18
CA ILE A 189 9.83 -9.35 2.76
C ILE A 189 8.82 -10.35 3.36
N ASN A 190 8.79 -11.57 2.84
CA ASN A 190 8.02 -12.71 3.39
C ASN A 190 6.50 -12.47 3.50
N GLY A 191 5.92 -11.71 2.55
CA GLY A 191 4.47 -11.49 2.48
C GLY A 191 3.89 -10.49 3.49
N TYR A 192 4.74 -9.83 4.30
CA TYR A 192 4.27 -8.83 5.26
C TYR A 192 3.94 -7.50 4.59
N ILE A 193 2.85 -6.89 5.03
CA ILE A 193 2.45 -5.50 4.70
C ILE A 193 2.04 -4.81 5.98
N THR A 194 2.52 -3.59 6.20
CA THR A 194 2.05 -2.72 7.29
C THR A 194 1.24 -1.56 6.76
N ALA A 195 0.21 -1.17 7.50
CA ALA A 195 -0.66 -0.05 7.20
C ALA A 195 -0.62 0.98 8.33
N TYR A 196 -0.54 2.26 7.96
CA TYR A 196 -0.47 3.40 8.86
C TYR A 196 -1.55 4.40 8.44
N ALA A 197 -2.66 4.43 9.18
CA ALA A 197 -3.85 5.19 8.82
C ALA A 197 -4.10 6.41 9.70
N HIS A 198 -4.99 7.30 9.24
CA HIS A 198 -5.46 8.52 9.90
C HIS A 198 -4.41 9.61 10.05
N ASN A 199 -3.36 9.59 9.21
CA ASN A 199 -2.28 10.57 9.29
C ASN A 199 -2.76 11.97 8.91
N SER A 200 -2.17 13.01 9.51
CA SER A 200 -2.36 14.40 9.11
C SER A 200 -1.51 14.74 7.87
N LYS A 201 -0.31 14.15 7.79
CA LYS A 201 0.64 14.42 6.72
C LYS A 201 1.43 13.15 6.38
N LEU A 202 1.70 12.95 5.10
CA LEU A 202 2.58 11.89 4.60
C LEU A 202 3.94 12.46 4.26
N SER A 203 5.03 11.80 4.75
CA SER A 203 6.41 12.21 4.53
C SER A 203 7.12 11.37 3.46
N VAL A 204 6.43 10.36 2.93
CA VAL A 204 6.94 9.42 1.92
C VAL A 204 5.99 9.33 0.73
N LYS A 205 6.48 8.76 -0.37
CA LYS A 205 5.71 8.55 -1.62
C LYS A 205 5.74 7.07 -2.01
N SER A 206 4.74 6.64 -2.77
CA SER A 206 4.72 5.29 -3.37
C SER A 206 5.98 5.03 -4.19
N GLY A 207 6.54 3.83 -4.06
CA GLY A 207 7.80 3.41 -4.67
C GLY A 207 9.04 3.69 -3.83
N GLN A 208 8.97 4.50 -2.78
CA GLN A 208 10.10 4.84 -1.92
C GLN A 208 10.46 3.67 -0.98
N ASN A 209 11.76 3.37 -0.84
CA ASN A 209 12.23 2.45 0.18
C ASN A 209 12.34 3.17 1.53
N VAL A 210 11.98 2.47 2.59
CA VAL A 210 12.05 2.94 3.98
C VAL A 210 12.74 1.92 4.87
N THR A 211 13.36 2.40 5.94
CA THR A 211 14.02 1.57 6.96
C THR A 211 13.23 1.60 8.26
N ALA A 212 13.37 0.55 9.07
CA ALA A 212 12.76 0.47 10.40
C ALA A 212 13.13 1.69 11.26
N GLY A 213 12.13 2.38 11.80
CA GLY A 213 12.32 3.60 12.59
C GLY A 213 12.41 4.89 11.77
N GLN A 214 12.36 4.82 10.44
CA GLN A 214 12.28 6.02 9.60
C GLN A 214 10.90 6.68 9.77
N LYS A 215 10.87 8.02 9.98
CA LYS A 215 9.61 8.78 9.96
C LYS A 215 9.00 8.73 8.56
N ILE A 216 7.75 8.28 8.49
CA ILE A 216 7.00 8.11 7.22
C ILE A 216 5.75 8.99 7.16
N ALA A 217 5.22 9.41 8.31
CA ALA A 217 4.03 10.24 8.39
C ALA A 217 3.98 11.01 9.72
N GLU A 218 2.92 11.79 9.88
CA GLU A 218 2.54 12.49 11.10
C GLU A 218 1.13 12.06 11.51
N MET A 219 0.94 11.73 12.79
CA MET A 219 -0.35 11.32 13.33
C MET A 219 -1.41 12.40 13.11
N GLY A 220 -2.65 12.00 12.87
CA GLY A 220 -3.77 12.91 12.66
C GLY A 220 -5.11 12.30 13.00
N ALA A 221 -6.15 12.88 12.38
CA ALA A 221 -7.54 12.45 12.54
C ALA A 221 -8.27 12.34 11.19
N THR A 222 -7.54 12.15 10.08
CA THR A 222 -8.17 12.04 8.76
C THR A 222 -8.97 10.75 8.64
N GLY A 223 -10.23 10.85 8.19
CA GLY A 223 -11.13 9.69 8.08
C GLY A 223 -11.63 9.11 9.42
N THR A 224 -11.40 9.81 10.55
CA THR A 224 -11.85 9.41 11.88
C THR A 224 -12.22 10.62 12.74
N THR A 225 -12.86 10.40 13.90
CA THR A 225 -13.34 11.45 14.80
C THR A 225 -12.34 11.87 15.88
N ARG A 226 -11.22 11.16 16.02
CA ARG A 226 -10.20 11.43 17.06
C ARG A 226 -8.79 11.27 16.50
N THR A 227 -7.83 11.99 17.09
CA THR A 227 -6.41 11.83 16.75
C THR A 227 -5.92 10.46 17.20
N MET A 228 -5.43 9.67 16.26
CA MET A 228 -4.83 8.35 16.49
C MET A 228 -4.05 7.88 15.29
N LEU A 229 -3.17 6.92 15.50
CA LEU A 229 -2.62 6.06 14.46
C LEU A 229 -3.34 4.70 14.52
N GLU A 230 -3.98 4.26 13.45
CA GLU A 230 -4.36 2.87 13.28
C GLU A 230 -3.25 2.14 12.54
N PHE A 231 -2.57 1.23 13.24
CA PHE A 231 -1.48 0.42 12.73
C PHE A 231 -1.93 -1.02 12.52
N GLN A 232 -1.83 -1.52 11.31
CA GLN A 232 -2.14 -2.91 10.97
C GLN A 232 -0.91 -3.64 10.46
N VAL A 233 -0.80 -4.91 10.81
CA VAL A 233 0.13 -5.86 10.19
C VAL A 233 -0.68 -6.90 9.44
N ARG A 234 -0.31 -7.17 8.21
CA ARG A 234 -0.94 -8.19 7.36
C ARG A 234 0.11 -9.17 6.90
N LEU A 235 -0.23 -10.44 6.92
CA LEU A 235 0.57 -11.51 6.32
C LEU A 235 -0.26 -12.17 5.23
N ASP A 236 0.27 -12.20 4.01
CA ASP A 236 -0.43 -12.71 2.81
C ASP A 236 -1.84 -12.10 2.65
N GLY A 237 -1.94 -10.78 2.90
CA GLY A 237 -3.18 -10.02 2.79
C GLY A 237 -4.13 -10.13 3.99
N LYS A 238 -3.91 -11.06 4.93
CA LYS A 238 -4.76 -11.26 6.12
C LYS A 238 -4.24 -10.45 7.30
N PRO A 239 -5.09 -9.69 8.02
CA PRO A 239 -4.67 -8.98 9.22
C PRO A 239 -4.29 -9.98 10.32
N ILE A 240 -3.16 -9.72 10.96
CA ILE A 240 -2.66 -10.48 12.11
C ILE A 240 -2.47 -9.54 13.30
N ASN A 241 -2.39 -10.10 14.51
CA ASN A 241 -2.12 -9.32 15.71
C ASN A 241 -0.72 -8.67 15.62
N PRO A 242 -0.61 -7.33 15.65
CA PRO A 242 0.68 -6.66 15.58
C PRO A 242 1.66 -7.05 16.68
N THR A 243 1.19 -7.45 17.86
CA THR A 243 2.04 -7.90 18.98
C THR A 243 2.82 -9.18 18.66
N ALA A 244 2.42 -9.94 17.63
CA ALA A 244 3.15 -11.13 17.21
C ALA A 244 4.53 -10.81 16.59
N VAL A 245 4.74 -9.58 16.12
CA VAL A 245 5.98 -9.16 15.45
C VAL A 245 6.63 -7.95 16.11
N LEU A 246 5.84 -7.05 16.72
CA LEU A 246 6.38 -5.89 17.41
C LEU A 246 7.12 -6.27 18.69
N PRO A 247 8.11 -5.47 19.11
CA PRO A 247 8.76 -5.68 20.40
C PRO A 247 7.78 -5.50 21.55
N ASN A 248 7.85 -6.41 22.52
CA ASN A 248 7.12 -6.28 23.77
C ASN A 248 7.65 -5.07 24.57
N ASN A 249 6.78 -4.47 25.39
CA ASN A 249 7.19 -3.42 26.32
C ASN A 249 7.98 -4.02 27.47
#